data_34d8f0d603c86deca1b1266b37c96257
#
_entry.id   34d8f0d603c86deca1b1266b37c96257
#
_cell.length_a   1.000
_cell.length_b   1.000
_cell.length_c   1.000
_cell.angle_alpha   90.00
_cell.angle_beta   90.00
_cell.angle_gamma   90.00
#
_symmetry.space_group_name_H-M   'P 1'
#
loop_
_entity.id
_entity.type
_entity.pdbx_description
1 polymer ?
#
loop_
_entity_poly.entity_id
_entity_poly.type
_entity_poly.pdbx_seq_one_letter_code
_entity_poly.pdbx_strand_id
1 'polypeptide(L)'
;MAHPEWFNGPVPPFGDARAELLIVGLAPGLRGANRTGRPFTGDSAGVMLYATLRKYGFAEGDYDARPDDGLELRRARITNAVRCVPPQNKPEPSEIANCRRFLAAEISAMPRLRAILALGAIAHHAVLTALGFRRALFPFEHGRLHCLPCGLTLADSYHCSRLNTNTGKLSPAMFEAIFAMLSSCLDAPQGGAAYPGVDADVALRL
;
A
#
# COMPACT_ATOMS: atom_id res chain seq x y z
N MET A 1 -13.98 14.90 -21.94
CA MET A 1 -13.55 14.79 -20.51
C MET A 1 -13.63 16.17 -19.91
N ALA A 2 -14.09 16.32 -18.64
CA ALA A 2 -14.26 17.62 -18.00
C ALA A 2 -12.93 18.38 -17.72
N HIS A 3 -11.80 17.68 -17.68
CA HIS A 3 -10.47 18.20 -17.36
C HIS A 3 -9.44 17.51 -18.25
N PRO A 4 -9.28 17.94 -19.53
CA PRO A 4 -8.33 17.30 -20.46
C PRO A 4 -6.87 17.50 -20.06
N GLU A 5 -6.55 18.48 -19.22
CA GLU A 5 -5.22 18.79 -18.68
C GLU A 5 -4.78 17.84 -17.56
N TRP A 6 -5.68 17.02 -17.04
CA TRP A 6 -5.35 16.03 -16.03
C TRP A 6 -4.74 14.78 -16.65
N PHE A 7 -4.09 13.95 -15.84
CA PHE A 7 -3.48 12.69 -16.28
C PHE A 7 -4.50 11.73 -16.90
N ASN A 8 -5.68 11.55 -16.27
CA ASN A 8 -6.85 10.81 -16.76
C ASN A 8 -6.54 9.39 -17.29
N GLY A 9 -5.60 8.71 -16.72
CA GLY A 9 -5.17 7.38 -17.15
C GLY A 9 -4.96 6.42 -15.98
N PRO A 10 -4.58 5.16 -16.27
CA PRO A 10 -4.18 4.22 -15.26
C PRO A 10 -2.93 4.75 -14.52
N VAL A 11 -3.08 5.08 -13.24
CA VAL A 11 -2.00 5.67 -12.44
C VAL A 11 -0.88 4.66 -12.27
N PRO A 12 0.36 4.97 -12.72
CA PRO A 12 1.50 4.07 -12.58
C PRO A 12 1.94 3.96 -11.12
N PRO A 13 2.66 2.89 -10.75
CA PRO A 13 3.33 2.82 -9.47
C PRO A 13 4.38 3.94 -9.33
N PHE A 14 4.64 4.36 -8.10
CA PHE A 14 5.65 5.37 -7.77
C PHE A 14 6.74 4.78 -6.87
N GLY A 15 8.00 5.02 -7.19
CA GLY A 15 9.20 4.49 -6.51
C GLY A 15 9.91 3.38 -7.28
N ASP A 16 11.10 3.00 -6.80
CA ASP A 16 11.96 1.98 -7.45
C ASP A 16 11.34 0.57 -7.35
N ALA A 17 11.41 -0.21 -8.41
CA ALA A 17 11.02 -1.63 -8.40
C ALA A 17 11.91 -2.50 -7.50
N ARG A 18 13.10 -2.04 -7.12
CA ARG A 18 13.99 -2.71 -6.15
C ARG A 18 13.69 -2.37 -4.70
N ALA A 19 12.61 -1.66 -4.42
CA ALA A 19 12.19 -1.35 -3.07
C ALA A 19 11.87 -2.61 -2.25
N GLU A 20 12.03 -2.50 -0.93
CA GLU A 20 11.77 -3.59 0.03
C GLU A 20 10.34 -3.54 0.58
N LEU A 21 9.68 -2.38 0.51
CA LEU A 21 8.32 -2.12 0.96
C LEU A 21 7.43 -1.75 -0.24
N LEU A 22 6.32 -2.47 -0.42
CA LEU A 22 5.25 -2.08 -1.33
C LEU A 22 4.05 -1.58 -0.53
N ILE A 23 3.60 -0.36 -0.81
CA ILE A 23 2.39 0.22 -0.20
C ILE A 23 1.26 0.13 -1.21
N VAL A 24 0.16 -0.53 -0.82
CA VAL A 24 -0.99 -0.77 -1.70
C VAL A 24 -2.20 -0.01 -1.18
N GLY A 25 -2.65 0.98 -1.94
CA GLY A 25 -3.90 1.69 -1.73
C GLY A 25 -5.09 1.05 -2.44
N LEU A 26 -6.25 1.68 -2.34
CA LEU A 26 -7.46 1.20 -2.98
C LEU A 26 -7.48 1.53 -4.48
N ALA A 27 -7.56 2.82 -4.80
CA ALA A 27 -7.71 3.35 -6.15
C ALA A 27 -7.32 4.84 -6.18
N PRO A 28 -7.04 5.42 -7.37
CA PRO A 28 -6.82 6.85 -7.53
C PRO A 28 -8.07 7.65 -7.16
N GLY A 29 -7.89 8.71 -6.36
CA GLY A 29 -8.94 9.71 -6.17
C GLY A 29 -9.05 10.63 -7.40
N LEU A 30 -10.29 11.05 -7.75
CA LEU A 30 -10.55 11.85 -8.94
C LEU A 30 -9.71 13.15 -8.99
N ARG A 31 -9.71 13.92 -7.90
CA ARG A 31 -8.95 15.19 -7.79
C ARG A 31 -7.53 15.00 -7.26
N GLY A 32 -7.17 13.77 -6.88
CA GLY A 32 -5.84 13.37 -6.40
C GLY A 32 -5.01 12.75 -7.52
N ALA A 33 -4.73 11.45 -7.38
CA ALA A 33 -3.85 10.73 -8.29
C ALA A 33 -4.35 10.68 -9.76
N ASN A 34 -5.67 10.72 -10.01
CA ASN A 34 -6.17 10.82 -11.39
C ASN A 34 -5.79 12.15 -12.05
N ARG A 35 -5.72 13.23 -11.27
CA ARG A 35 -5.28 14.54 -11.75
C ARG A 35 -3.77 14.59 -11.98
N THR A 36 -3.00 14.02 -11.03
CA THR A 36 -1.55 14.22 -10.97
C THR A 36 -0.74 13.10 -11.63
N GLY A 37 -1.31 11.91 -11.82
CA GLY A 37 -0.58 10.73 -12.31
C GLY A 37 0.31 10.07 -11.26
N ARG A 38 0.43 10.60 -10.03
CA ARG A 38 1.21 10.00 -8.93
C ARG A 38 0.29 9.52 -7.81
N PRO A 39 0.43 8.26 -7.32
CA PRO A 39 -0.39 7.73 -6.24
C PRO A 39 -0.36 8.64 -5.01
N PHE A 40 -1.49 8.78 -4.32
CA PHE A 40 -1.64 9.60 -3.11
C PHE A 40 -1.16 11.05 -3.25
N THR A 41 -1.24 11.63 -4.45
CA THR A 41 -0.78 13.01 -4.69
C THR A 41 -1.95 13.89 -5.08
N GLY A 42 -2.11 14.99 -4.33
CA GLY A 42 -3.17 15.99 -4.56
C GLY A 42 -4.43 15.78 -3.73
N ASP A 43 -4.43 14.86 -2.76
CA ASP A 43 -5.52 14.66 -1.80
C ASP A 43 -5.01 14.57 -0.36
N SER A 44 -5.94 14.54 0.60
CA SER A 44 -5.61 14.54 2.04
C SER A 44 -4.93 13.24 2.52
N ALA A 45 -5.13 12.12 1.83
CA ALA A 45 -4.50 10.86 2.19
C ALA A 45 -2.99 10.92 1.95
N GLY A 46 -2.57 11.61 0.88
CA GLY A 46 -1.17 11.83 0.56
C GLY A 46 -0.43 12.64 1.62
N VAL A 47 -1.07 13.65 2.20
CA VAL A 47 -0.45 14.49 3.24
C VAL A 47 0.03 13.62 4.41
N MET A 48 -0.83 12.75 4.95
CA MET A 48 -0.46 11.85 6.04
C MET A 48 0.57 10.82 5.60
N LEU A 49 0.35 10.16 4.45
CA LEU A 49 1.22 9.10 3.97
C LEU A 49 2.65 9.60 3.75
N TYR A 50 2.83 10.67 2.98
CA TYR A 50 4.16 11.16 2.64
C TYR A 50 4.86 11.81 3.83
N ALA A 51 4.15 12.48 4.75
CA ALA A 51 4.72 12.96 6.00
C ALA A 51 5.28 11.80 6.84
N THR A 52 4.52 10.69 6.95
CA THR A 52 4.96 9.51 7.68
C THR A 52 6.13 8.81 6.98
N LEU A 53 6.10 8.67 5.65
CA LEU A 53 7.21 8.10 4.89
C LEU A 53 8.52 8.88 5.09
N ARG A 54 8.46 10.21 5.06
CA ARG A 54 9.63 11.07 5.35
C ARG A 54 10.15 10.87 6.77
N LYS A 55 9.25 10.84 7.75
CA LYS A 55 9.60 10.65 9.17
C LYS A 55 10.34 9.34 9.43
N TYR A 56 9.99 8.28 8.70
CA TYR A 56 10.59 6.94 8.86
C TYR A 56 11.66 6.61 7.81
N GLY A 57 12.14 7.60 7.05
CA GLY A 57 13.23 7.42 6.08
C GLY A 57 12.85 6.65 4.80
N PHE A 58 11.55 6.51 4.53
CA PHE A 58 11.05 5.91 3.28
C PHE A 58 10.79 6.92 2.17
N ALA A 59 10.99 8.21 2.43
CA ALA A 59 10.94 9.27 1.43
C ALA A 59 11.87 10.43 1.80
N GLU A 60 12.38 11.11 0.76
CA GLU A 60 13.21 12.32 0.85
C GLU A 60 12.64 13.40 -0.05
N GLY A 61 13.06 14.65 0.16
CA GLY A 61 12.54 15.81 -0.57
C GLY A 61 11.27 16.38 0.05
N ASP A 62 10.72 17.39 -0.60
CA ASP A 62 9.51 18.06 -0.12
C ASP A 62 8.26 17.53 -0.83
N TYR A 63 7.18 17.40 -0.07
CA TYR A 63 5.88 17.04 -0.59
C TYR A 63 5.00 18.30 -0.74
N ASP A 64 4.76 18.70 -1.97
CA ASP A 64 3.90 19.86 -2.31
C ASP A 64 2.64 19.44 -3.09
N ALA A 65 2.22 18.19 -2.93
CA ALA A 65 1.02 17.62 -3.57
C ALA A 65 1.01 17.74 -5.12
N ARG A 66 2.19 17.80 -5.73
CA ARG A 66 2.42 17.86 -7.18
C ARG A 66 3.31 16.68 -7.62
N PRO A 67 3.19 16.21 -8.86
CA PRO A 67 4.00 15.09 -9.34
C PRO A 67 5.50 15.45 -9.53
N ASP A 68 5.80 16.74 -9.65
CA ASP A 68 7.11 17.33 -9.92
C ASP A 68 7.72 18.08 -8.71
N ASP A 69 7.30 17.73 -7.48
CA ASP A 69 7.73 18.41 -6.24
C ASP A 69 9.11 17.95 -5.71
N GLY A 70 9.80 17.10 -6.44
CA GLY A 70 11.13 16.60 -6.03
C GLY A 70 11.10 15.52 -4.95
N LEU A 71 9.92 15.06 -4.52
CA LEU A 71 9.82 13.96 -3.56
C LEU A 71 10.25 12.64 -4.21
N GLU A 72 11.17 11.94 -3.56
CA GLU A 72 11.64 10.62 -3.94
C GLU A 72 11.35 9.58 -2.85
N LEU A 73 10.98 8.38 -3.25
CA LEU A 73 10.83 7.27 -2.32
C LEU A 73 12.15 6.53 -2.11
N ARG A 74 12.43 6.17 -0.86
CA ARG A 74 13.59 5.35 -0.44
C ARG A 74 13.10 4.02 0.11
N ARG A 75 13.62 2.90 -0.42
CA ARG A 75 13.23 1.53 -0.02
C ARG A 75 11.73 1.23 -0.12
N ALA A 76 10.92 2.17 -0.58
CA ALA A 76 9.46 2.05 -0.68
C ALA A 76 8.98 2.26 -2.11
N ARG A 77 7.85 1.64 -2.45
CA ARG A 77 7.11 1.79 -3.69
C ARG A 77 5.62 1.83 -3.38
N ILE A 78 4.87 2.64 -4.11
CA ILE A 78 3.44 2.84 -3.89
C ILE A 78 2.66 2.45 -5.14
N THR A 79 1.60 1.69 -4.98
CA THR A 79 0.62 1.36 -6.02
C THR A 79 -0.80 1.33 -5.46
N ASN A 80 -1.78 1.00 -6.30
CA ASN A 80 -3.16 0.78 -5.91
C ASN A 80 -3.67 -0.58 -6.40
N ALA A 81 -4.64 -1.15 -5.70
CA ALA A 81 -5.34 -2.37 -6.11
C ALA A 81 -6.08 -2.17 -7.44
N VAL A 82 -6.60 -0.95 -7.68
CA VAL A 82 -7.21 -0.53 -8.95
C VAL A 82 -6.46 0.70 -9.44
N ARG A 83 -6.01 0.70 -10.70
CA ARG A 83 -5.15 1.77 -11.25
C ARG A 83 -5.92 2.94 -11.86
N CYS A 84 -7.19 2.78 -12.17
CA CYS A 84 -8.06 3.82 -12.71
C CYS A 84 -8.98 4.37 -11.62
N VAL A 85 -9.43 5.62 -11.78
CA VAL A 85 -10.42 6.20 -10.87
C VAL A 85 -11.75 5.48 -11.03
N PRO A 86 -12.29 4.86 -9.97
CA PRO A 86 -13.58 4.19 -10.04
C PRO A 86 -14.74 5.18 -9.85
N PRO A 87 -15.95 4.86 -10.33
CA PRO A 87 -17.13 5.67 -10.06
C PRO A 87 -17.33 5.92 -8.56
N GLN A 88 -17.59 7.16 -8.17
CA GLN A 88 -17.78 7.58 -6.78
C GLN A 88 -16.64 7.16 -5.80
N ASN A 89 -15.42 6.98 -6.30
CA ASN A 89 -14.25 6.50 -5.55
C ASN A 89 -14.46 5.11 -4.90
N LYS A 90 -15.38 4.30 -5.42
CA LYS A 90 -15.68 2.95 -4.93
C LYS A 90 -15.55 1.96 -6.08
N PRO A 91 -14.46 1.18 -6.13
CA PRO A 91 -14.28 0.21 -7.20
C PRO A 91 -15.28 -0.94 -7.10
N GLU A 92 -15.80 -1.35 -8.25
CA GLU A 92 -16.61 -2.55 -8.37
C GLU A 92 -15.76 -3.82 -8.27
N PRO A 93 -16.33 -4.96 -7.84
CA PRO A 93 -15.60 -6.23 -7.77
C PRO A 93 -14.93 -6.63 -9.10
N SER A 94 -15.57 -6.34 -10.22
CA SER A 94 -15.04 -6.58 -11.58
C SER A 94 -13.79 -5.74 -11.88
N GLU A 95 -13.76 -4.48 -11.46
CA GLU A 95 -12.60 -3.60 -11.63
C GLU A 95 -11.40 -4.11 -10.82
N ILE A 96 -11.64 -4.54 -9.56
CA ILE A 96 -10.60 -5.14 -8.72
C ILE A 96 -10.10 -6.45 -9.35
N ALA A 97 -10.99 -7.30 -9.87
CA ALA A 97 -10.63 -8.55 -10.53
C ALA A 97 -9.79 -8.32 -11.81
N ASN A 98 -10.18 -7.34 -12.63
CA ASN A 98 -9.45 -6.98 -13.85
C ASN A 98 -8.08 -6.37 -13.56
N CYS A 99 -7.95 -5.58 -12.49
CA CYS A 99 -6.69 -4.97 -12.09
C CYS A 99 -5.75 -5.93 -11.35
N ARG A 100 -6.23 -7.07 -10.84
CA ARG A 100 -5.43 -8.05 -10.07
C ARG A 100 -4.15 -8.46 -10.79
N ARG A 101 -4.20 -8.71 -12.11
CA ARG A 101 -3.04 -9.11 -12.92
C ARG A 101 -1.90 -8.08 -12.85
N PHE A 102 -2.23 -6.79 -12.77
CA PHE A 102 -1.23 -5.73 -12.68
C PHE A 102 -0.59 -5.69 -11.29
N LEU A 103 -1.37 -5.91 -10.22
CA LEU A 103 -0.84 -5.99 -8.86
C LEU A 103 0.04 -7.25 -8.70
N ALA A 104 -0.37 -8.39 -9.22
CA ALA A 104 0.44 -9.62 -9.21
C ALA A 104 1.75 -9.43 -9.97
N ALA A 105 1.72 -8.85 -11.17
CA ALA A 105 2.91 -8.54 -11.95
C ALA A 105 3.84 -7.54 -11.23
N GLU A 106 3.28 -6.52 -10.58
CA GLU A 106 4.02 -5.56 -9.77
C GLU A 106 4.79 -6.24 -8.63
N ILE A 107 4.10 -7.07 -7.84
CA ILE A 107 4.71 -7.83 -6.74
C ILE A 107 5.83 -8.75 -7.26
N SER A 108 5.58 -9.46 -8.35
CA SER A 108 6.56 -10.38 -8.96
C SER A 108 7.79 -9.66 -9.54
N ALA A 109 7.64 -8.40 -9.96
CA ALA A 109 8.71 -7.60 -10.52
C ALA A 109 9.60 -6.92 -9.46
N MET A 110 9.33 -7.11 -8.17
CA MET A 110 10.08 -6.51 -7.07
C MET A 110 11.04 -7.52 -6.40
N PRO A 111 12.30 -7.64 -6.86
CA PRO A 111 13.21 -8.71 -6.42
C PRO A 111 13.68 -8.58 -4.98
N ARG A 112 13.51 -7.42 -4.36
CA ARG A 112 13.89 -7.15 -2.97
C ARG A 112 12.70 -6.98 -2.05
N LEU A 113 11.48 -7.25 -2.51
CA LEU A 113 10.27 -7.08 -1.71
C LEU A 113 10.31 -7.98 -0.48
N ARG A 114 10.10 -7.40 0.69
CA ARG A 114 10.06 -8.06 2.01
C ARG A 114 8.74 -7.83 2.72
N ALA A 115 8.16 -6.65 2.55
CA ALA A 115 6.91 -6.30 3.21
C ALA A 115 5.94 -5.60 2.26
N ILE A 116 4.65 -5.82 2.49
CA ILE A 116 3.56 -5.13 1.82
C ILE A 116 2.70 -4.45 2.90
N LEU A 117 2.45 -3.14 2.77
CA LEU A 117 1.50 -2.40 3.59
C LEU A 117 0.20 -2.24 2.82
N ALA A 118 -0.87 -2.85 3.31
CA ALA A 118 -2.22 -2.69 2.75
C ALA A 118 -2.97 -1.55 3.47
N LEU A 119 -3.39 -0.55 2.72
CA LEU A 119 -4.16 0.58 3.23
C LEU A 119 -5.67 0.32 3.07
N GLY A 120 -6.24 -0.40 4.03
CA GLY A 120 -7.64 -0.79 4.10
C GLY A 120 -7.93 -2.23 3.65
N ALA A 121 -9.07 -2.75 4.10
CA ALA A 121 -9.45 -4.15 3.88
C ALA A 121 -9.53 -4.56 2.39
N ILE A 122 -9.93 -3.64 1.49
CA ILE A 122 -10.01 -3.97 0.06
C ILE A 122 -8.60 -4.14 -0.52
N ALA A 123 -7.64 -3.29 -0.17
CA ALA A 123 -6.25 -3.42 -0.57
C ALA A 123 -5.63 -4.72 -0.03
N HIS A 124 -5.85 -5.03 1.25
CA HIS A 124 -5.44 -6.28 1.88
C HIS A 124 -5.98 -7.51 1.12
N HIS A 125 -7.28 -7.55 0.85
CA HIS A 125 -7.89 -8.64 0.09
C HIS A 125 -7.36 -8.74 -1.35
N ALA A 126 -7.07 -7.60 -2.00
CA ALA A 126 -6.50 -7.58 -3.34
C ALA A 126 -5.09 -8.17 -3.34
N VAL A 127 -4.25 -7.83 -2.34
CA VAL A 127 -2.90 -8.40 -2.16
C VAL A 127 -2.97 -9.91 -1.96
N LEU A 128 -3.76 -10.40 -0.99
CA LEU A 128 -3.90 -11.84 -0.75
C LEU A 128 -4.35 -12.58 -2.00
N THR A 129 -5.34 -12.04 -2.71
CA THR A 129 -5.86 -12.66 -3.94
C THR A 129 -4.83 -12.64 -5.08
N ALA A 130 -4.03 -11.57 -5.21
CA ALA A 130 -2.96 -11.48 -6.19
C ALA A 130 -1.84 -12.50 -5.92
N LEU A 131 -1.58 -12.80 -4.65
CA LEU A 131 -0.61 -13.81 -4.20
C LEU A 131 -1.18 -15.24 -4.15
N GLY A 132 -2.48 -15.44 -4.45
CA GLY A 132 -3.12 -16.76 -4.43
C GLY A 132 -3.53 -17.27 -3.04
N PHE A 133 -3.50 -16.43 -2.00
CA PHE A 133 -3.87 -16.84 -0.65
C PHE A 133 -5.37 -16.72 -0.37
N ARG A 134 -5.89 -17.64 0.45
CA ARG A 134 -7.27 -17.61 0.94
C ARG A 134 -7.42 -16.49 1.98
N ARG A 135 -8.33 -15.53 1.74
CA ARG A 135 -8.57 -14.37 2.62
C ARG A 135 -8.95 -14.76 4.05
N ALA A 136 -9.68 -15.88 4.22
CA ALA A 136 -10.11 -16.34 5.54
C ALA A 136 -8.96 -16.74 6.49
N LEU A 137 -7.77 -17.06 5.95
CA LEU A 137 -6.60 -17.41 6.74
C LEU A 137 -5.86 -16.17 7.31
N PHE A 138 -6.10 -15.02 6.73
CA PHE A 138 -5.43 -13.77 7.07
C PHE A 138 -6.48 -12.66 7.23
N PRO A 139 -7.23 -12.60 8.35
CA PRO A 139 -8.26 -11.59 8.55
C PRO A 139 -7.63 -10.20 8.69
N PHE A 140 -8.23 -9.21 7.98
CA PHE A 140 -7.78 -7.81 8.08
C PHE A 140 -7.98 -7.26 9.48
N GLU A 141 -6.92 -6.69 10.05
CA GLU A 141 -6.95 -6.02 11.34
C GLU A 141 -5.90 -4.91 11.37
N HIS A 142 -6.31 -3.68 11.74
CA HIS A 142 -5.38 -2.55 11.81
C HIS A 142 -4.23 -2.81 12.78
N GLY A 143 -2.99 -2.58 12.32
CA GLY A 143 -1.78 -2.82 13.10
C GLY A 143 -1.29 -4.27 13.10
N ARG A 144 -1.96 -5.17 12.40
CA ARG A 144 -1.55 -6.57 12.31
C ARG A 144 -0.47 -6.77 11.26
N LEU A 145 0.51 -7.62 11.61
CA LEU A 145 1.51 -8.15 10.69
C LEU A 145 1.21 -9.65 10.44
N HIS A 146 1.05 -10.03 9.19
CA HIS A 146 0.88 -11.42 8.76
C HIS A 146 2.17 -11.90 8.10
N CYS A 147 2.78 -12.97 8.63
CA CYS A 147 3.84 -13.69 7.94
C CYS A 147 3.22 -14.60 6.88
N LEU A 148 3.38 -14.28 5.62
CA LEU A 148 2.83 -15.07 4.53
C LEU A 148 3.73 -16.27 4.20
N PRO A 149 3.17 -17.43 3.76
CA PRO A 149 3.97 -18.61 3.42
C PRO A 149 5.03 -18.40 2.33
N CYS A 150 4.87 -17.36 1.50
CA CYS A 150 5.87 -16.95 0.50
C CYS A 150 7.05 -16.14 1.07
N GLY A 151 7.13 -15.95 2.39
CA GLY A 151 8.20 -15.19 3.06
C GLY A 151 7.96 -13.68 3.12
N LEU A 152 6.86 -13.17 2.57
CA LEU A 152 6.51 -11.74 2.67
C LEU A 152 5.77 -11.45 3.97
N THR A 153 6.00 -10.27 4.54
CA THR A 153 5.18 -9.73 5.62
C THR A 153 4.07 -8.86 5.02
N LEU A 154 2.80 -9.14 5.34
CA LEU A 154 1.67 -8.27 5.00
C LEU A 154 1.25 -7.50 6.24
N ALA A 155 1.38 -6.18 6.22
CA ALA A 155 0.97 -5.27 7.27
C ALA A 155 -0.37 -4.61 6.92
N ASP A 156 -1.24 -4.46 7.91
CA ASP A 156 -2.57 -3.89 7.75
C ASP A 156 -2.68 -2.52 8.39
N SER A 157 -3.19 -1.55 7.66
CA SER A 157 -3.61 -0.25 8.18
C SER A 157 -5.02 0.10 7.75
N TYR A 158 -5.77 0.81 8.59
CA TYR A 158 -6.89 1.59 8.07
C TYR A 158 -6.38 2.57 7.02
N HIS A 159 -7.22 2.84 6.01
CA HIS A 159 -6.86 3.81 4.97
C HIS A 159 -6.70 5.22 5.55
N CYS A 160 -5.63 5.93 5.18
CA CYS A 160 -5.31 7.29 5.64
C CYS A 160 -6.19 8.39 5.01
N SER A 161 -7.44 8.06 4.68
CA SER A 161 -8.43 8.99 4.12
C SER A 161 -8.90 10.01 5.14
N ARG A 162 -9.35 11.17 4.64
CA ARG A 162 -9.98 12.21 5.48
C ARG A 162 -11.12 11.67 6.32
N LEU A 163 -11.91 10.72 5.82
CA LEU A 163 -13.00 10.11 6.57
C LEU A 163 -12.47 9.44 7.85
N ASN A 164 -11.46 8.57 7.72
CA ASN A 164 -10.92 7.84 8.87
C ASN A 164 -10.17 8.76 9.84
N THR A 165 -9.50 9.79 9.35
CA THR A 165 -8.79 10.75 10.22
C THR A 165 -9.75 11.68 10.96
N ASN A 166 -10.79 12.20 10.28
CA ASN A 166 -11.76 13.10 10.90
C ASN A 166 -12.68 12.39 11.89
N THR A 167 -12.96 11.10 11.68
CA THR A 167 -13.78 10.30 12.62
C THR A 167 -12.97 9.70 13.77
N GLY A 168 -11.66 9.93 13.81
CA GLY A 168 -10.79 9.36 14.84
C GLY A 168 -10.52 7.85 14.67
N LYS A 169 -11.02 7.22 13.59
CA LYS A 169 -10.76 5.80 13.30
C LYS A 169 -9.28 5.52 13.06
N LEU A 170 -8.55 6.50 12.50
CA LEU A 170 -7.10 6.46 12.32
C LEU A 170 -6.50 7.78 12.80
N SER A 171 -5.67 7.72 13.84
CA SER A 171 -4.85 8.85 14.27
C SER A 171 -3.47 8.81 13.61
N PRO A 172 -2.74 9.95 13.56
CA PRO A 172 -1.34 9.97 13.11
C PRO A 172 -0.46 8.99 13.90
N ALA A 173 -0.60 8.93 15.22
CA ALA A 173 0.18 8.03 16.07
C ALA A 173 -0.09 6.55 15.74
N MET A 174 -1.36 6.17 15.50
CA MET A 174 -1.70 4.80 15.07
C MET A 174 -1.07 4.46 13.72
N PHE A 175 -1.04 5.40 12.78
CA PHE A 175 -0.46 5.20 11.46
C PHE A 175 1.06 5.08 11.55
N GLU A 176 1.70 5.95 12.30
CA GLU A 176 3.15 5.95 12.56
C GLU A 176 3.63 4.67 13.25
N ALA A 177 2.86 4.11 14.18
CA ALA A 177 3.20 2.85 14.85
C ALA A 177 3.39 1.70 13.86
N ILE A 178 2.62 1.66 12.76
CA ILE A 178 2.77 0.65 11.71
C ILE A 178 4.11 0.83 10.98
N PHE A 179 4.51 2.06 10.68
CA PHE A 179 5.79 2.34 10.03
C PHE A 179 6.98 2.03 10.94
N ALA A 180 6.85 2.23 12.25
CA ALA A 180 7.85 1.80 13.23
C ALA A 180 8.03 0.27 13.22
N MET A 181 6.92 -0.49 13.20
CA MET A 181 6.98 -1.96 13.08
C MET A 181 7.59 -2.42 11.76
N LEU A 182 7.19 -1.78 10.64
CA LEU A 182 7.73 -2.11 9.32
C LEU A 182 9.23 -1.79 9.22
N SER A 183 9.68 -0.64 9.73
CA SER A 183 11.09 -0.29 9.77
C SER A 183 11.89 -1.35 10.52
N SER A 184 11.46 -1.73 11.72
CA SER A 184 12.09 -2.78 12.52
C SER A 184 12.13 -4.12 11.78
N CYS A 185 11.04 -4.50 11.10
CA CYS A 185 10.99 -5.71 10.29
C CYS A 185 11.97 -5.70 9.12
N LEU A 186 12.09 -4.55 8.44
CA LEU A 186 12.97 -4.38 7.26
C LEU A 186 14.44 -4.19 7.64
N ASP A 187 14.74 -3.73 8.85
CA ASP A 187 16.12 -3.55 9.34
C ASP A 187 16.66 -4.84 9.97
N ALA A 188 15.80 -5.81 10.29
CA ALA A 188 16.22 -7.12 10.78
C ALA A 188 16.99 -7.89 9.69
N PRO A 189 18.10 -8.61 10.05
CA PRO A 189 18.85 -9.43 9.10
C PRO A 189 17.95 -10.49 8.46
N GLN A 190 18.13 -10.73 7.17
CA GLN A 190 17.47 -11.85 6.51
C GLN A 190 18.01 -13.17 7.07
N GLY A 191 17.19 -13.94 7.76
CA GLY A 191 17.57 -15.27 8.21
C GLY A 191 17.28 -15.65 9.66
N GLY A 192 16.60 -14.81 10.43
CA GLY A 192 16.40 -15.15 11.83
C GLY A 192 15.30 -14.37 12.52
N ALA A 193 14.05 -14.73 12.29
CA ALA A 193 13.03 -14.58 13.33
C ALA A 193 11.75 -15.31 12.89
N ALA A 194 11.50 -16.46 13.50
CA ALA A 194 10.14 -16.89 13.76
C ALA A 194 9.52 -15.80 14.63
N TYR A 195 8.58 -15.02 14.06
CA TYR A 195 7.77 -14.11 14.88
C TYR A 195 6.95 -14.96 15.85
N PRO A 196 6.95 -14.66 17.17
CA PRO A 196 6.14 -15.41 18.12
C PRO A 196 4.67 -15.18 17.79
N GLY A 197 3.99 -16.24 17.33
CA GLY A 197 2.53 -16.20 17.15
C GLY A 197 1.95 -16.78 15.85
N VAL A 198 2.73 -17.46 15.02
CA VAL A 198 2.17 -18.18 13.87
C VAL A 198 2.52 -19.67 14.02
N ASP A 199 1.50 -20.49 14.29
CA ASP A 199 1.62 -21.94 14.25
C ASP A 199 2.05 -22.39 12.83
N ALA A 200 3.21 -22.98 12.73
CA ALA A 200 3.78 -23.51 11.48
C ALA A 200 2.95 -24.66 10.87
N ASP A 201 1.97 -25.18 11.60
CA ASP A 201 1.15 -26.34 11.20
C ASP A 201 0.02 -26.00 10.20
N VAL A 202 -0.26 -24.73 9.94
CA VAL A 202 -1.33 -24.33 9.00
C VAL A 202 -0.83 -24.28 7.54
N ALA A 203 0.47 -24.21 7.31
CA ALA A 203 1.06 -24.03 5.97
C ALA A 203 1.13 -25.33 5.12
N LEU A 204 0.90 -26.53 5.71
CA LEU A 204 1.09 -27.84 5.07
C LEU A 204 -0.21 -28.57 4.67
N ARG A 205 -1.37 -27.90 4.72
CA ARG A 205 -2.65 -28.45 4.24
C ARG A 205 -3.25 -27.59 3.14
N LEU A 206 -2.59 -27.51 2.02
CA LEU A 206 -3.13 -27.10 0.71
C LEU A 206 -3.12 -28.28 -0.24
#